data_727e197d47dccecce75a94c5bf2b547c
#
_entry.id   727e197d47dccecce75a94c5bf2b547c
#
_cell.length_a   1.000
_cell.length_b   1.000
_cell.length_c   1.000
_cell.angle_alpha   90.00
_cell.angle_beta   90.00
_cell.angle_gamma   90.00
#
_symmetry.space_group_name_H-M   'P 1'
#
loop_
_entity.id
_entity.type
_entity.pdbx_description
1 polymer ?
#
loop_
_entity_poly.entity_id
_entity_poly.type
_entity_poly.pdbx_seq_one_letter_code
_entity_poly.pdbx_strand_id
1 'polypeptide(L)'
;WTMGFNQHTRGVWANNMIYNIHLLTGKISEPGNSPFSLTGQPSACGTAREVGTFSHRLPADMAVANPKHRAIAEKIWKLPEGTIQEKPGFHAVERSRKLKDGVLKVYWTQVTNNMQAGPNVMQEILPGWRNPETFIIVSDVYPTVSAQAADLILPSAMWVEKEG
;
A
#
# COMPACT_ATOMS: atom_id res chain seq x y z
N TRP A 1 -13.72 10.74 8.63
CA TRP A 1 -12.37 10.28 8.93
C TRP A 1 -11.72 9.64 7.70
N THR A 2 -10.38 9.46 7.74
CA THR A 2 -9.59 8.85 6.66
C THR A 2 -8.48 7.95 7.25
N MET A 3 -7.43 7.67 6.47
CA MET A 3 -6.34 6.79 6.88
C MET A 3 -5.57 7.24 8.13
N GLY A 4 -5.67 8.51 8.52
CA GLY A 4 -5.14 9.00 9.80
C GLY A 4 -5.69 8.26 11.02
N PHE A 5 -6.97 7.88 11.00
CA PHE A 5 -7.58 7.01 12.02
C PHE A 5 -7.43 5.52 11.67
N ASN A 6 -7.60 5.16 10.38
CA ASN A 6 -7.74 3.76 9.98
C ASN A 6 -6.41 3.00 10.02
N GLN A 7 -5.28 3.65 9.71
CA GLN A 7 -3.97 3.01 9.62
C GLN A 7 -3.17 3.09 10.92
N HIS A 8 -3.85 3.00 12.06
CA HIS A 8 -3.24 2.94 13.38
C HIS A 8 -3.50 1.58 14.05
N THR A 9 -2.61 1.18 14.94
CA THR A 9 -2.73 -0.07 15.71
C THR A 9 -4.08 -0.17 16.43
N ARG A 10 -4.63 0.95 16.91
CA ARG A 10 -5.93 1.04 17.54
C ARG A 10 -6.98 1.76 16.67
N GLY A 11 -6.84 1.68 15.35
CA GLY A 11 -7.70 2.37 14.40
C GLY A 11 -9.18 2.01 14.51
N VAL A 12 -9.51 0.75 14.77
CA VAL A 12 -10.91 0.31 15.01
C VAL A 12 -11.50 1.03 16.20
N TRP A 13 -10.78 1.13 17.31
CA TRP A 13 -11.26 1.81 18.52
C TRP A 13 -11.42 3.31 18.30
N ALA A 14 -10.50 3.94 17.60
CA ALA A 14 -10.60 5.35 17.24
C ALA A 14 -11.82 5.62 16.35
N ASN A 15 -12.11 4.77 15.38
CA ASN A 15 -13.31 4.87 14.55
C ASN A 15 -14.59 4.66 15.38
N ASN A 16 -14.60 3.73 16.31
CA ASN A 16 -15.74 3.54 17.22
C ASN A 16 -16.02 4.78 18.08
N MET A 17 -14.98 5.53 18.47
CA MET A 17 -15.19 6.80 19.18
C MET A 17 -15.90 7.84 18.31
N ILE A 18 -15.61 7.89 17.00
CA ILE A 18 -16.33 8.75 16.06
C ILE A 18 -17.81 8.36 16.01
N TYR A 19 -18.11 7.07 15.91
CA TYR A 19 -19.49 6.57 15.91
C TYR A 19 -20.21 6.91 17.23
N ASN A 20 -19.53 6.73 18.36
CA ASN A 20 -20.07 7.05 19.67
C ASN A 20 -20.43 8.55 19.81
N ILE A 21 -19.60 9.45 19.27
CA ILE A 21 -19.92 10.90 19.27
C ILE A 21 -21.21 11.17 18.48
N HIS A 22 -21.36 10.56 17.30
CA HIS A 22 -22.57 10.72 16.49
C HIS A 22 -23.81 10.13 17.17
N LEU A 23 -23.67 8.99 17.83
CA LEU A 23 -24.76 8.36 18.60
C LEU A 23 -25.18 9.23 19.81
N LEU A 24 -24.20 9.70 20.58
CA LEU A 24 -24.47 10.53 21.77
C LEU A 24 -25.11 11.88 21.42
N THR A 25 -24.78 12.44 20.29
CA THR A 25 -25.32 13.73 19.83
C THR A 25 -26.59 13.58 18.97
N GLY A 26 -27.02 12.34 18.67
CA GLY A 26 -28.14 12.07 17.77
C GLY A 26 -27.88 12.45 16.32
N LYS A 27 -26.63 12.59 15.93
CA LYS A 27 -26.20 13.02 14.58
C LYS A 27 -25.84 11.85 13.66
N ILE A 28 -26.70 10.85 13.63
CA ILE A 28 -26.51 9.66 12.79
C ILE A 28 -27.77 9.40 11.95
N SER A 29 -27.60 8.99 10.72
CA SER A 29 -28.67 8.67 9.77
C SER A 29 -29.66 9.81 9.47
N GLU A 30 -29.26 11.02 9.70
CA GLU A 30 -30.00 12.22 9.31
C GLU A 30 -29.34 12.89 8.09
N PRO A 31 -30.11 13.50 7.17
CA PRO A 31 -29.53 14.25 6.07
C PRO A 31 -28.52 15.31 6.54
N GLY A 32 -27.31 15.25 6.01
CA GLY A 32 -26.20 16.15 6.39
C GLY A 32 -25.46 15.78 7.69
N ASN A 33 -25.88 14.72 8.39
CA ASN A 33 -25.29 14.28 9.65
C ASN A 33 -25.00 12.78 9.60
N SER A 34 -23.75 12.40 9.59
CA SER A 34 -23.29 11.00 9.77
C SER A 34 -21.78 10.96 9.85
N PRO A 35 -21.18 9.93 10.45
CA PRO A 35 -19.76 9.69 10.30
C PRO A 35 -19.46 9.45 8.82
N PHE A 36 -18.45 10.13 8.29
CA PHE A 36 -18.12 10.10 6.87
C PHE A 36 -16.66 9.79 6.63
N SER A 37 -16.39 8.76 5.83
CA SER A 37 -15.04 8.41 5.42
C SER A 37 -14.70 9.06 4.07
N LEU A 38 -13.76 9.98 4.09
CA LEU A 38 -13.23 10.62 2.88
C LEU A 38 -12.11 9.75 2.30
N THR A 39 -12.47 8.81 1.45
CA THR A 39 -11.49 8.08 0.66
C THR A 39 -11.04 8.98 -0.48
N GLY A 40 -9.73 9.28 -0.56
CA GLY A 40 -9.22 10.29 -1.48
C GLY A 40 -9.22 9.88 -2.95
N GLN A 41 -8.92 8.62 -3.23
CA GLN A 41 -8.74 8.11 -4.59
C GLN A 41 -10.08 7.67 -5.20
N PRO A 42 -10.37 8.04 -6.46
CA PRO A 42 -11.50 7.48 -7.19
C PRO A 42 -11.37 5.95 -7.26
N SER A 43 -12.49 5.25 -7.04
CA SER A 43 -12.52 3.78 -7.11
C SER A 43 -11.45 3.05 -6.28
N ALA A 44 -11.12 3.57 -5.09
CA ALA A 44 -10.11 2.95 -4.23
C ALA A 44 -10.42 1.48 -3.92
N CYS A 45 -11.69 1.12 -3.74
CA CYS A 45 -12.10 -0.28 -3.56
C CYS A 45 -11.87 -1.10 -4.83
N GLY A 46 -12.17 -0.58 -5.99
CA GLY A 46 -11.90 -1.21 -7.28
C GLY A 46 -10.40 -1.42 -7.49
N THR A 47 -9.59 -0.40 -7.27
CA THR A 47 -8.14 -0.51 -7.36
C THR A 47 -7.58 -1.58 -6.42
N ALA A 48 -8.05 -1.64 -5.17
CA ALA A 48 -7.56 -2.60 -4.21
C ALA A 48 -8.00 -4.04 -4.50
N ARG A 49 -9.24 -4.24 -4.93
CA ARG A 49 -9.83 -5.57 -5.12
C ARG A 49 -9.73 -6.07 -6.55
N GLU A 50 -10.12 -5.24 -7.51
CA GLU A 50 -10.22 -5.65 -8.91
C GLU A 50 -8.86 -5.72 -9.58
N VAL A 51 -7.95 -4.81 -9.25
CA VAL A 51 -6.58 -4.83 -9.77
C VAL A 51 -5.67 -5.77 -8.96
N GLY A 52 -5.98 -6.01 -7.68
CA GLY A 52 -5.21 -6.90 -6.83
C GLY A 52 -3.92 -6.26 -6.29
N THR A 53 -4.01 -5.03 -5.78
CA THR A 53 -2.83 -4.30 -5.29
C THR A 53 -2.27 -4.79 -3.95
N PHE A 54 -3.01 -5.57 -3.19
CA PHE A 54 -2.53 -6.17 -1.95
C PHE A 54 -1.79 -7.48 -2.19
N SER A 55 -0.77 -7.75 -1.41
CA SER A 55 0.08 -8.94 -1.57
C SER A 55 -0.67 -10.29 -1.47
N HIS A 56 -1.84 -10.32 -0.84
CA HIS A 56 -2.69 -11.52 -0.73
C HIS A 56 -3.76 -11.62 -1.82
N ARG A 57 -3.81 -10.65 -2.72
CA ARG A 57 -4.83 -10.55 -3.79
C ARG A 57 -4.24 -10.79 -5.18
N LEU A 58 -5.10 -11.28 -6.02
CA LEU A 58 -4.97 -11.31 -7.48
C LEU A 58 -6.10 -10.47 -8.08
N PRO A 59 -6.02 -10.07 -9.35
CA PRO A 59 -7.09 -9.31 -10.00
C PRO A 59 -8.46 -9.99 -9.89
N ALA A 60 -9.54 -9.21 -10.06
CA ALA A 60 -10.93 -9.67 -10.00
C ALA A 60 -11.31 -10.32 -8.66
N ASP A 61 -10.84 -9.72 -7.56
CA ASP A 61 -11.10 -10.17 -6.18
C ASP A 61 -10.62 -11.60 -5.87
N MET A 62 -9.77 -12.15 -6.72
CA MET A 62 -9.13 -13.45 -6.48
C MET A 62 -8.08 -13.37 -5.37
N ALA A 63 -7.73 -14.49 -4.78
CA ALA A 63 -6.76 -14.59 -3.67
C ALA A 63 -5.61 -15.54 -4.02
N VAL A 64 -4.39 -15.17 -3.65
CA VAL A 64 -3.19 -15.99 -3.89
C VAL A 64 -3.22 -17.33 -3.14
N ALA A 65 -3.88 -17.40 -1.99
CA ALA A 65 -4.02 -18.64 -1.23
C ALA A 65 -4.87 -19.70 -1.94
N ASN A 66 -5.72 -19.31 -2.90
CA ASN A 66 -6.58 -20.24 -3.61
C ASN A 66 -5.87 -20.79 -4.87
N PRO A 67 -5.60 -22.12 -4.94
CA PRO A 67 -4.89 -22.69 -6.08
C PRO A 67 -5.62 -22.52 -7.42
N LYS A 68 -6.96 -22.54 -7.42
CA LYS A 68 -7.73 -22.31 -8.64
C LYS A 68 -7.56 -20.87 -9.16
N HIS A 69 -7.50 -19.89 -8.26
CA HIS A 69 -7.31 -18.51 -8.62
C HIS A 69 -5.89 -18.27 -9.18
N ARG A 70 -4.88 -18.90 -8.60
CA ARG A 70 -3.52 -18.85 -9.14
C ARG A 70 -3.46 -19.42 -10.56
N ALA A 71 -4.03 -20.62 -10.75
CA ALA A 71 -4.04 -21.25 -12.07
C ALA A 71 -4.75 -20.40 -13.15
N ILE A 72 -5.85 -19.72 -12.78
CA ILE A 72 -6.53 -18.78 -13.69
C ILE A 72 -5.62 -17.60 -14.04
N ALA A 73 -5.01 -16.96 -13.04
CA ALA A 73 -4.12 -15.82 -13.24
C ALA A 73 -2.88 -16.20 -14.07
N GLU A 74 -2.24 -17.32 -13.76
CA GLU A 74 -1.10 -17.84 -14.52
C GLU A 74 -1.45 -18.10 -15.99
N LYS A 75 -2.60 -18.69 -16.24
CA LYS A 75 -3.09 -18.91 -17.61
C LYS A 75 -3.30 -17.59 -18.37
N ILE A 76 -3.92 -16.59 -17.74
CA ILE A 76 -4.18 -15.28 -18.35
C ILE A 76 -2.88 -14.54 -18.61
N TRP A 77 -1.97 -14.57 -17.65
CA TRP A 77 -0.65 -13.90 -17.76
C TRP A 77 0.38 -14.69 -18.56
N LYS A 78 0.01 -15.88 -19.04
CA LYS A 78 0.91 -16.80 -19.80
C LYS A 78 2.18 -17.15 -19.02
N LEU A 79 2.03 -17.36 -17.73
CA LEU A 79 3.10 -17.82 -16.84
C LEU A 79 3.13 -19.35 -16.78
N PRO A 80 4.31 -19.95 -16.52
CA PRO A 80 4.39 -21.37 -16.17
C PRO A 80 3.55 -21.68 -14.93
N GLU A 81 3.01 -22.89 -14.85
CA GLU A 81 2.26 -23.36 -13.69
C GLU A 81 3.14 -23.34 -12.43
N GLY A 82 2.57 -22.85 -11.32
CA GLY A 82 3.27 -22.73 -10.05
C GLY A 82 4.21 -21.52 -9.92
N THR A 83 4.17 -20.57 -10.86
CA THR A 83 4.94 -19.34 -10.78
C THR A 83 4.45 -18.43 -9.64
N ILE A 84 3.13 -18.35 -9.46
CA ILE A 84 2.54 -17.52 -8.39
C ILE A 84 2.63 -18.28 -7.08
N GLN A 85 3.33 -17.68 -6.12
CA GLN A 85 3.49 -18.26 -4.79
C GLN A 85 2.15 -18.36 -4.05
N GLU A 86 1.99 -19.41 -3.26
CA GLU A 86 0.76 -19.66 -2.49
C GLU A 86 0.58 -18.76 -1.27
N LYS A 87 1.67 -18.18 -0.79
CA LYS A 87 1.68 -17.28 0.36
C LYS A 87 1.82 -15.84 -0.08
N PRO A 88 1.13 -14.92 0.61
CA PRO A 88 1.33 -13.49 0.36
C PRO A 88 2.76 -13.07 0.68
N GLY A 89 3.22 -12.02 0.02
CA GLY A 89 4.49 -11.38 0.36
C GLY A 89 4.44 -10.67 1.72
N PHE A 90 5.56 -10.07 2.11
CA PHE A 90 5.69 -9.39 3.39
C PHE A 90 4.77 -8.16 3.49
N HIS A 91 4.16 -7.94 4.65
CA HIS A 91 3.46 -6.69 4.93
C HIS A 91 4.47 -5.52 5.07
N ALA A 92 3.97 -4.28 5.03
CA ALA A 92 4.81 -3.07 4.88
C ALA A 92 5.95 -2.96 5.90
N VAL A 93 5.69 -3.22 7.18
CA VAL A 93 6.72 -3.15 8.24
C VAL A 93 7.72 -4.31 8.13
N GLU A 94 7.23 -5.51 7.92
CA GLU A 94 8.10 -6.68 7.75
C GLU A 94 8.99 -6.54 6.51
N ARG A 95 8.44 -6.04 5.41
CA ARG A 95 9.21 -5.73 4.19
C ARG A 95 10.37 -4.79 4.47
N SER A 96 10.16 -3.74 5.28
CA SER A 96 11.22 -2.81 5.66
C SER A 96 12.30 -3.50 6.50
N ARG A 97 11.91 -4.41 7.41
CA ARG A 97 12.84 -5.23 8.17
C ARG A 97 13.63 -6.19 7.28
N LYS A 98 12.96 -6.84 6.34
CA LYS A 98 13.63 -7.73 5.38
C LYS A 98 14.60 -7.00 4.45
N LEU A 99 14.33 -5.74 4.16
CA LEU A 99 15.25 -4.87 3.45
C LEU A 99 16.48 -4.57 4.31
N LYS A 100 16.28 -4.20 5.58
CA LYS A 100 17.34 -3.99 6.55
C LYS A 100 18.23 -5.23 6.75
N ASP A 101 17.61 -6.40 6.83
CA ASP A 101 18.29 -7.69 7.02
C ASP A 101 18.97 -8.21 5.74
N GLY A 102 18.91 -7.47 4.63
CA GLY A 102 19.51 -7.85 3.35
C GLY A 102 18.83 -9.04 2.65
N VAL A 103 17.65 -9.43 3.10
CA VAL A 103 16.85 -10.50 2.44
C VAL A 103 16.28 -10.03 1.13
N LEU A 104 15.83 -8.77 1.08
CA LEU A 104 15.39 -8.12 -0.16
C LEU A 104 16.58 -7.38 -0.75
N LYS A 105 16.93 -7.71 -1.98
CA LYS A 105 18.07 -7.11 -2.69
C LYS A 105 17.66 -5.96 -3.61
N VAL A 106 16.40 -5.92 -4.02
CA VAL A 106 15.85 -4.84 -4.85
C VAL A 106 14.55 -4.38 -4.21
N TYR A 107 14.40 -3.07 -4.10
CA TYR A 107 13.17 -2.46 -3.59
C TYR A 107 12.74 -1.32 -4.51
N TRP A 108 11.62 -1.50 -5.17
CA TRP A 108 11.03 -0.48 -6.03
C TRP A 108 9.78 0.10 -5.36
N THR A 109 9.82 1.38 -5.05
CA THR A 109 8.67 2.12 -4.53
C THR A 109 8.15 3.10 -5.57
N GLN A 110 6.83 3.22 -5.66
CA GLN A 110 6.15 4.08 -6.62
C GLN A 110 5.21 5.03 -5.89
N VAL A 111 5.33 6.32 -6.17
CA VAL A 111 4.47 7.42 -5.71
C VAL A 111 4.16 7.41 -4.21
N THR A 112 5.13 6.99 -3.40
CA THR A 112 5.02 7.05 -1.94
C THR A 112 6.37 7.42 -1.30
N ASN A 113 6.34 8.40 -0.42
CA ASN A 113 7.53 8.94 0.24
C ASN A 113 7.82 8.22 1.57
N ASN A 114 8.18 6.94 1.50
CA ASN A 114 8.38 6.07 2.66
C ASN A 114 9.42 6.57 3.64
N MET A 115 10.47 7.26 3.17
CA MET A 115 11.51 7.83 4.01
C MET A 115 11.03 8.98 4.90
N GLN A 116 9.84 9.52 4.63
CA GLN A 116 9.23 10.59 5.42
C GLN A 116 7.92 10.15 6.05
N ALA A 117 7.08 9.41 5.33
CA ALA A 117 5.73 9.05 5.76
C ALA A 117 5.64 7.70 6.46
N GLY A 118 6.68 6.90 6.46
CA GLY A 118 6.65 5.56 7.04
C GLY A 118 6.71 5.58 8.57
N PRO A 119 6.24 4.51 9.24
CA PRO A 119 6.32 4.39 10.68
C PRO A 119 7.76 4.16 11.14
N ASN A 120 8.17 4.84 12.21
CA ASN A 120 9.48 4.67 12.83
C ASN A 120 10.66 4.67 11.83
N VAL A 121 10.71 5.71 10.99
CA VAL A 121 11.63 5.82 9.84
C VAL A 121 13.07 5.52 10.24
N MET A 122 13.53 6.06 11.37
CA MET A 122 14.94 5.96 11.80
C MET A 122 15.37 4.53 12.13
N GLN A 123 14.48 3.69 12.62
CA GLN A 123 14.83 2.34 13.12
C GLN A 123 14.35 1.23 12.18
N GLU A 124 13.25 1.46 11.45
CA GLU A 124 12.63 0.43 10.63
C GLU A 124 12.88 0.63 9.13
N ILE A 125 12.92 1.86 8.63
CA ILE A 125 13.00 2.13 7.20
C ILE A 125 14.41 2.53 6.77
N LEU A 126 14.97 3.56 7.39
CA LEU A 126 16.27 4.10 7.03
C LEU A 126 17.42 3.07 7.00
N PRO A 127 17.52 2.11 7.95
CA PRO A 127 18.59 1.12 7.91
C PRO A 127 18.54 0.23 6.65
N GLY A 128 17.34 -0.12 6.18
CA GLY A 128 17.18 -0.90 4.95
C GLY A 128 17.52 -0.11 3.71
N TRP A 129 17.13 1.16 3.66
CA TRP A 129 17.45 2.07 2.55
C TRP A 129 18.94 2.41 2.44
N ARG A 130 19.67 2.31 3.52
CA ARG A 130 21.14 2.52 3.59
C ARG A 130 21.96 1.23 3.51
N ASN A 131 21.29 0.09 3.35
CA ASN A 131 22.00 -1.18 3.22
C ASN A 131 22.70 -1.22 1.84
N PRO A 132 24.05 -1.30 1.80
CA PRO A 132 24.80 -1.26 0.55
C PRO A 132 24.56 -2.47 -0.38
N GLU A 133 23.94 -3.53 0.15
CA GLU A 133 23.56 -4.71 -0.63
C GLU A 133 22.19 -4.60 -1.27
N THR A 134 21.48 -3.50 -1.06
CA THR A 134 20.13 -3.29 -1.56
C THR A 134 20.13 -2.23 -2.65
N PHE A 135 19.45 -2.52 -3.75
CA PHE A 135 19.25 -1.58 -4.85
C PHE A 135 17.85 -0.95 -4.73
N ILE A 136 17.81 0.36 -4.53
CA ILE A 136 16.58 1.13 -4.31
C ILE A 136 16.17 1.86 -5.58
N ILE A 137 14.96 1.61 -6.04
CA ILE A 137 14.34 2.29 -7.18
C ILE A 137 13.17 3.13 -6.68
N VAL A 138 13.09 4.38 -7.08
CA VAL A 138 11.94 5.26 -6.79
C VAL A 138 11.36 5.81 -8.07
N SER A 139 10.06 5.60 -8.26
CA SER A 139 9.26 6.28 -9.29
C SER A 139 8.38 7.30 -8.61
N ASP A 140 8.60 8.58 -8.87
CA ASP A 140 7.82 9.67 -8.28
C ASP A 140 7.75 10.88 -9.22
N VAL A 141 6.77 11.74 -8.99
CA VAL A 141 6.60 13.00 -9.74
C VAL A 141 7.49 14.12 -9.20
N TYR A 142 7.96 13.99 -7.96
CA TYR A 142 8.84 14.96 -7.29
C TYR A 142 10.10 14.30 -6.76
N PRO A 143 11.20 15.07 -6.63
CA PRO A 143 12.41 14.61 -5.97
C PRO A 143 12.21 14.60 -4.43
N THR A 144 11.36 13.71 -3.97
CA THR A 144 11.06 13.50 -2.55
C THR A 144 12.30 13.05 -1.77
N VAL A 145 12.22 13.05 -0.44
CA VAL A 145 13.30 12.52 0.42
C VAL A 145 13.60 11.06 0.05
N SER A 146 12.58 10.28 -0.28
CA SER A 146 12.76 8.91 -0.76
C SER A 146 13.50 8.86 -2.10
N ALA A 147 13.12 9.72 -3.04
CA ALA A 147 13.79 9.78 -4.35
C ALA A 147 15.27 10.18 -4.21
N GLN A 148 15.59 11.13 -3.33
CA GLN A 148 16.96 11.55 -3.08
C GLN A 148 17.85 10.47 -2.43
N ALA A 149 17.25 9.49 -1.79
CA ALA A 149 17.94 8.37 -1.17
C ALA A 149 17.97 7.10 -2.05
N ALA A 150 17.48 7.17 -3.27
CA ALA A 150 17.42 6.04 -4.20
C ALA A 150 18.70 5.90 -5.04
N ASP A 151 18.99 4.67 -5.45
CA ASP A 151 20.06 4.38 -6.41
C ASP A 151 19.63 4.69 -7.85
N LEU A 152 18.33 4.55 -8.14
CA LEU A 152 17.73 4.86 -9.43
C LEU A 152 16.43 5.63 -9.25
N ILE A 153 16.31 6.75 -9.95
CA ILE A 153 15.08 7.55 -10.00
C ILE A 153 14.47 7.42 -11.38
N LEU A 154 13.18 7.05 -11.41
CA LEU A 154 12.35 7.00 -12.61
C LEU A 154 11.28 8.08 -12.51
N PRO A 155 11.46 9.25 -13.14
CA PRO A 155 10.47 10.31 -13.09
C PRO A 155 9.12 9.86 -13.65
N SER A 156 8.04 10.15 -12.93
CA SER A 156 6.68 9.82 -13.33
C SER A 156 5.93 11.07 -13.74
N ALA A 157 5.12 10.98 -14.80
CA ALA A 157 4.24 12.05 -15.19
C ALA A 157 3.09 12.25 -14.17
N MET A 158 2.80 13.49 -13.83
CA MET A 158 1.61 13.87 -13.09
C MET A 158 0.34 13.64 -13.92
N TRP A 159 -0.81 13.54 -13.26
CA TRP A 159 -2.08 13.35 -13.98
C TRP A 159 -2.40 14.46 -14.98
N VAL A 160 -1.94 15.69 -14.72
CA VAL A 160 -2.09 16.86 -15.63
C VAL A 160 -1.14 16.81 -16.83
N GLU A 161 -0.14 15.95 -16.82
CA GLU A 161 0.90 15.84 -17.85
C GLU A 161 0.67 14.66 -18.79
N LYS A 162 -0.41 13.93 -18.62
CA LYS A 162 -0.76 12.74 -19.42
C LYS A 162 -2.24 12.69 -19.73
N GLU A 163 -2.57 11.92 -20.76
CA GLU A 163 -3.95 11.55 -21.09
C GLU A 163 -4.42 10.42 -20.17
N GLY A 164 -5.71 10.44 -19.76
CA GLY A 164 -6.32 9.39 -18.93
C GLY A 164 -7.48 9.91 -18.10
#